data_ceccb402f1cf9c95ca255560856776ae
#
_entry.id   ceccb402f1cf9c95ca255560856776ae
#
_cell.length_a   1.000
_cell.length_b   1.000
_cell.length_c   1.000
_cell.angle_alpha   90.00
_cell.angle_beta   90.00
_cell.angle_gamma   90.00
#
_symmetry.space_group_name_H-M   'P 1'
#
loop_
_entity.id
_entity.type
_entity.pdbx_description
1 polymer ?
#
loop_
_entity_poly.entity_id
_entity_poly.type
_entity_poly.pdbx_seq_one_letter_code
_entity_poly.pdbx_strand_id
1 'polypeptide(L)'
;PYLSCLPVTKITGPFKACRSVNNMIIGIDIGGSTTKITGFRENQIVSPFLVRATDPISSLYGAFGKFLSQNQLQLSDVSYIMITGVGSSYVKKKIFGLPTGRVDEFYAIGMGGLFLSGLSNAVIVSMGTGTAFVKAESTNVKHLGGTGVGGGTLLGLSNRMLNIRQFNDLVEMAKGGLLSNIDLLVGDISSNLIVGLPPETTASNFGKISDLASKQDVALGIINLVFQTIGVL
;
A
#
# COMPACT_ATOMS: atom_id res chain seq x y z
N PRO A 1 -20.68 3.76 -0.20
CA PRO A 1 -21.64 4.51 0.59
C PRO A 1 -21.44 4.19 2.07
N TYR A 2 -21.30 5.26 2.86
CA TYR A 2 -21.31 5.34 4.33
C TYR A 2 -20.08 4.82 5.09
N LEU A 3 -19.04 5.66 5.18
CA LEU A 3 -18.17 5.73 6.36
C LEU A 3 -18.77 6.82 7.27
N SER A 4 -19.51 6.39 8.29
CA SER A 4 -19.99 7.25 9.38
C SER A 4 -18.81 7.69 10.24
N CYS A 5 -18.71 8.98 10.52
CA CYS A 5 -17.72 9.60 11.40
C CYS A 5 -17.73 8.97 12.79
N LEU A 6 -16.64 8.29 13.17
CA LEU A 6 -16.33 7.95 14.55
C LEU A 6 -15.44 9.06 15.15
N PRO A 7 -15.62 9.45 16.44
CA PRO A 7 -14.84 10.49 17.05
C PRO A 7 -13.40 10.03 17.25
N VAL A 8 -12.46 10.79 16.68
CA VAL A 8 -11.02 10.55 16.80
C VAL A 8 -10.54 10.99 18.18
N THR A 9 -10.13 10.04 19.00
CA THR A 9 -9.45 10.31 20.29
C THR A 9 -8.09 10.93 20.05
N LYS A 10 -7.77 11.96 20.83
CA LYS A 10 -6.56 12.79 20.75
C LYS A 10 -5.27 11.95 20.73
N ILE A 11 -4.47 12.11 19.69
CA ILE A 11 -3.09 11.60 19.64
C ILE A 11 -2.25 12.49 20.58
N THR A 12 -1.86 11.95 21.74
CA THR A 12 -0.89 12.56 22.64
C THR A 12 0.49 12.00 22.35
N GLY A 13 1.16 12.54 21.32
CA GLY A 13 2.57 12.30 21.02
C GLY A 13 3.39 13.57 21.25
N PRO A 14 4.74 13.53 21.19
CA PRO A 14 5.63 14.61 21.59
C PRO A 14 5.61 15.85 20.66
N PHE A 15 4.61 16.01 19.84
CA PHE A 15 4.42 17.20 19.02
C PHE A 15 3.73 18.29 19.86
N LYS A 16 4.53 19.15 20.50
CA LYS A 16 4.02 20.42 21.04
C LYS A 16 3.39 21.20 19.90
N ALA A 17 2.05 21.28 19.89
CA ALA A 17 1.28 22.07 18.93
C ALA A 17 1.69 23.54 19.05
N CYS A 18 2.39 24.04 18.04
CA CYS A 18 2.53 25.48 17.84
C CYS A 18 1.16 25.95 17.28
N ARG A 19 0.41 26.71 18.08
CA ARG A 19 -0.89 27.26 17.71
C ARG A 19 -0.70 28.40 16.70
N SER A 20 -0.89 28.11 15.41
CA SER A 20 -1.21 29.10 14.39
C SER A 20 -2.25 28.52 13.43
N VAL A 21 -3.18 29.32 13.01
CA VAL A 21 -4.49 28.99 12.42
C VAL A 21 -4.42 28.26 11.05
N ASN A 22 -3.23 27.99 10.49
CA ASN A 22 -3.08 27.34 9.16
C ASN A 22 -1.92 26.33 9.09
N ASN A 23 -1.76 25.46 10.08
CA ASN A 23 -0.64 24.50 10.09
C ASN A 23 -0.93 23.24 9.30
N MET A 24 -0.61 23.25 8.01
CA MET A 24 -0.57 22.03 7.20
C MET A 24 0.75 21.27 7.45
N ILE A 25 0.66 20.02 7.84
CA ILE A 25 1.78 19.07 7.83
C ILE A 25 1.65 18.24 6.55
N ILE A 26 2.73 18.08 5.82
CA ILE A 26 2.73 17.22 4.62
C ILE A 26 3.55 15.97 4.90
N GLY A 27 2.92 14.80 4.69
CA GLY A 27 3.55 13.48 4.71
C GLY A 27 3.90 13.02 3.31
N ILE A 28 5.14 12.57 3.09
CA ILE A 28 5.62 12.07 1.80
C ILE A 28 6.31 10.74 1.98
N ASP A 29 5.77 9.69 1.36
CA ASP A 29 6.41 8.39 1.23
C ASP A 29 7.10 8.29 -0.13
N ILE A 30 8.43 8.26 -0.11
CA ILE A 30 9.27 8.17 -1.31
C ILE A 30 9.64 6.70 -1.51
N GLY A 31 8.76 5.95 -2.16
CA GLY A 31 8.97 4.55 -2.46
C GLY A 31 9.90 4.31 -3.66
N GLY A 32 10.18 3.03 -3.96
CA GLY A 32 11.05 2.66 -5.08
C GLY A 32 10.46 2.91 -6.46
N SER A 33 9.14 2.85 -6.61
CA SER A 33 8.43 3.01 -7.89
C SER A 33 7.36 4.09 -7.87
N THR A 34 7.01 4.59 -6.68
CA THR A 34 5.96 5.59 -6.49
C THR A 34 6.30 6.52 -5.34
N THR A 35 5.91 7.79 -5.48
CA THR A 35 5.87 8.75 -4.37
C THR A 35 4.43 9.03 -3.99
N LYS A 36 4.10 8.84 -2.72
CA LYS A 36 2.77 9.13 -2.17
C LYS A 36 2.87 10.38 -1.31
N ILE A 37 1.87 11.24 -1.40
CA ILE A 37 1.82 12.50 -0.65
C ILE A 37 0.43 12.73 -0.09
N THR A 38 0.38 13.27 1.10
CA THR A 38 -0.87 13.69 1.75
C THR A 38 -0.62 14.89 2.64
N GLY A 39 -1.62 15.74 2.80
CA GLY A 39 -1.66 16.76 3.83
C GLY A 39 -2.33 16.24 5.09
N PHE A 40 -2.01 16.86 6.21
CA PHE A 40 -2.62 16.60 7.50
C PHE A 40 -2.88 17.92 8.21
N ARG A 41 -4.14 18.20 8.49
CA ARG A 41 -4.59 19.43 9.17
C ARG A 41 -5.70 19.07 10.16
N GLU A 42 -5.59 19.50 11.41
CA GLU A 42 -6.64 19.29 12.45
C GLU A 42 -7.12 17.84 12.56
N ASN A 43 -6.19 16.87 12.53
CA ASN A 43 -6.47 15.44 12.53
C ASN A 43 -7.23 14.90 11.30
N GLN A 44 -7.26 15.64 10.20
CA GLN A 44 -7.87 15.22 8.96
C GLN A 44 -6.83 15.04 7.87
N ILE A 45 -7.02 13.99 7.05
CA ILE A 45 -6.24 13.73 5.86
C ILE A 45 -6.74 14.63 4.74
N VAL A 46 -5.80 15.30 4.05
CA VAL A 46 -6.10 16.20 2.95
C VAL A 46 -5.48 15.67 1.67
N SER A 47 -6.32 15.44 0.66
CA SER A 47 -5.93 15.17 -0.74
C SER A 47 -4.80 14.15 -0.93
N PRO A 48 -4.92 12.90 -0.43
CA PRO A 48 -3.90 11.90 -0.66
C PRO A 48 -3.85 11.54 -2.15
N PHE A 49 -2.65 11.52 -2.74
CA PHE A 49 -2.44 11.00 -4.08
C PHE A 49 -1.06 10.38 -4.26
N LEU A 50 -0.88 9.73 -5.40
CA LEU A 50 0.30 8.97 -5.78
C LEU A 50 0.83 9.49 -7.11
N VAL A 51 2.16 9.58 -7.20
CA VAL A 51 2.89 9.88 -8.44
C VAL A 51 3.80 8.70 -8.76
N ARG A 52 3.75 8.20 -9.99
CA ARG A 52 4.76 7.25 -10.48
C ARG A 52 6.06 7.98 -10.74
N ALA A 53 7.18 7.34 -10.41
CA ALA A 53 8.48 7.96 -10.49
C ALA A 53 9.57 6.99 -10.90
N THR A 54 10.46 7.47 -11.74
CA THR A 54 11.72 6.83 -12.07
C THR A 54 12.88 7.42 -11.27
N ASP A 55 12.77 8.69 -10.85
CA ASP A 55 13.73 9.39 -10.01
C ASP A 55 13.09 9.87 -8.71
N PRO A 56 13.59 9.42 -7.53
CA PRO A 56 13.01 9.77 -6.23
C PRO A 56 12.95 11.26 -5.93
N ILE A 57 14.00 12.02 -6.33
CA ILE A 57 14.10 13.46 -6.05
C ILE A 57 13.15 14.25 -6.94
N SER A 58 13.16 14.00 -8.24
CA SER A 58 12.23 14.65 -9.18
C SER A 58 10.78 14.38 -8.83
N SER A 59 10.47 13.12 -8.39
CA SER A 59 9.12 12.75 -7.95
C SER A 59 8.69 13.46 -6.70
N LEU A 60 9.60 13.59 -5.71
CA LEU A 60 9.34 14.32 -4.49
C LEU A 60 8.92 15.77 -4.80
N TYR A 61 9.74 16.49 -5.56
CA TYR A 61 9.47 17.88 -5.87
C TYR A 61 8.24 18.06 -6.77
N GLY A 62 8.06 17.14 -7.73
CA GLY A 62 6.87 17.10 -8.59
C GLY A 62 5.57 16.82 -7.81
N ALA A 63 5.59 15.84 -6.91
CA ALA A 63 4.45 15.52 -6.04
C ALA A 63 4.11 16.68 -5.12
N PHE A 64 5.12 17.30 -4.51
CA PHE A 64 4.93 18.45 -3.62
C PHE A 64 4.34 19.66 -4.36
N GLY A 65 4.91 20.03 -5.50
CA GLY A 65 4.40 21.14 -6.30
C GLY A 65 2.96 20.90 -6.78
N LYS A 66 2.67 19.68 -7.23
CA LYS A 66 1.31 19.26 -7.61
C LYS A 66 0.35 19.34 -6.42
N PHE A 67 0.77 18.90 -5.23
CA PHE A 67 -0.04 18.96 -4.01
C PHE A 67 -0.43 20.41 -3.66
N LEU A 68 0.55 21.33 -3.66
CA LEU A 68 0.28 22.74 -3.40
C LEU A 68 -0.70 23.32 -4.43
N SER A 69 -0.44 23.10 -5.71
CA SER A 69 -1.29 23.61 -6.82
C SER A 69 -2.72 23.09 -6.74
N GLN A 70 -2.92 21.77 -6.53
CA GLN A 70 -4.26 21.18 -6.46
C GLN A 70 -5.08 21.64 -5.26
N ASN A 71 -4.40 21.95 -4.15
CA ASN A 71 -5.05 22.40 -2.92
C ASN A 71 -5.04 23.93 -2.76
N GLN A 72 -4.57 24.69 -3.77
CA GLN A 72 -4.47 26.14 -3.74
C GLN A 72 -3.68 26.66 -2.53
N LEU A 73 -2.61 25.95 -2.15
CA LEU A 73 -1.75 26.25 -1.02
C LEU A 73 -0.50 27.02 -1.46
N GLN A 74 -0.04 27.90 -0.57
CA GLN A 74 1.28 28.56 -0.66
C GLN A 74 2.28 27.80 0.22
N LEU A 75 3.58 28.01 -0.01
CA LEU A 75 4.63 27.44 0.86
C LEU A 75 4.47 27.88 2.33
N SER A 76 3.98 29.10 2.56
CA SER A 76 3.70 29.64 3.89
C SER A 76 2.62 28.90 4.68
N ASP A 77 1.74 28.15 3.99
CA ASP A 77 0.67 27.38 4.62
C ASP A 77 1.18 26.04 5.16
N VAL A 78 2.40 25.64 4.77
CA VAL A 78 3.03 24.39 5.19
C VAL A 78 3.96 24.65 6.37
N SER A 79 3.64 24.07 7.51
CA SER A 79 4.43 24.22 8.73
C SER A 79 5.56 23.19 8.85
N TYR A 80 5.35 21.99 8.32
CA TYR A 80 6.30 20.88 8.46
C TYR A 80 6.14 19.86 7.34
N ILE A 81 7.25 19.22 6.95
CA ILE A 81 7.25 18.10 6.02
C ILE A 81 7.83 16.88 6.73
N MET A 82 7.09 15.78 6.72
CA MET A 82 7.56 14.49 7.21
C MET A 82 7.78 13.54 6.04
N ILE A 83 8.99 13.00 5.91
CA ILE A 83 9.33 12.07 4.83
C ILE A 83 9.61 10.68 5.36
N THR A 84 9.27 9.67 4.56
CA THR A 84 9.53 8.26 4.81
C THR A 84 9.81 7.53 3.49
N GLY A 85 9.96 6.22 3.55
CA GLY A 85 10.24 5.36 2.41
C GLY A 85 11.74 5.28 2.07
N VAL A 86 12.11 4.24 1.30
CA VAL A 86 13.51 3.95 0.93
C VAL A 86 14.19 5.11 0.19
N GLY A 87 13.45 5.85 -0.64
CA GLY A 87 13.95 7.00 -1.38
C GLY A 87 14.20 8.23 -0.49
N SER A 88 13.70 8.26 0.75
CA SER A 88 13.93 9.37 1.67
C SER A 88 15.42 9.57 1.98
N SER A 89 16.24 8.52 1.86
CA SER A 89 17.70 8.56 2.06
C SER A 89 18.43 9.53 1.12
N TYR A 90 17.89 9.80 -0.06
CA TYR A 90 18.45 10.73 -1.04
C TYR A 90 18.18 12.19 -0.69
N VAL A 91 17.24 12.49 0.22
CA VAL A 91 16.89 13.84 0.62
C VAL A 91 17.85 14.33 1.70
N LYS A 92 18.83 15.14 1.34
CA LYS A 92 19.89 15.62 2.26
C LYS A 92 19.63 17.03 2.81
N LYS A 93 18.69 17.76 2.25
CA LYS A 93 18.42 19.18 2.58
C LYS A 93 16.94 19.37 2.90
N LYS A 94 16.63 20.48 3.55
CA LYS A 94 15.25 20.94 3.75
C LYS A 94 14.55 21.09 2.37
N ILE A 95 13.33 20.61 2.27
CA ILE A 95 12.51 20.70 1.07
C ILE A 95 11.96 22.14 0.99
N PHE A 96 12.32 22.86 -0.06
CA PHE A 96 11.99 24.28 -0.25
C PHE A 96 12.29 25.18 0.98
N GLY A 97 13.29 24.83 1.79
CA GLY A 97 13.63 25.57 3.01
C GLY A 97 12.71 25.30 4.19
N LEU A 98 11.64 24.53 4.03
CA LEU A 98 10.69 24.19 5.08
C LEU A 98 11.27 23.21 6.11
N PRO A 99 10.84 23.28 7.38
CA PRO A 99 11.19 22.29 8.37
C PRO A 99 10.85 20.90 7.89
N THR A 100 11.85 20.01 7.80
CA THR A 100 11.70 18.67 7.24
C THR A 100 12.26 17.66 8.23
N GLY A 101 11.43 16.69 8.62
CA GLY A 101 11.82 15.54 9.43
C GLY A 101 11.70 14.23 8.65
N ARG A 102 12.29 13.19 9.23
CA ARG A 102 12.24 11.84 8.70
C ARG A 102 11.67 10.89 9.75
N VAL A 103 10.86 9.94 9.31
CA VAL A 103 10.30 8.88 10.14
C VAL A 103 10.63 7.53 9.52
N ASP A 104 10.83 6.53 10.36
CA ASP A 104 10.98 5.14 9.93
C ASP A 104 9.76 4.66 9.17
N GLU A 105 9.97 3.92 8.09
CA GLU A 105 8.90 3.47 7.18
C GLU A 105 7.91 2.54 7.90
N PHE A 106 8.41 1.59 8.69
CA PHE A 106 7.52 0.66 9.41
C PHE A 106 6.75 1.35 10.51
N TYR A 107 7.38 2.34 11.16
CA TYR A 107 6.68 3.17 12.14
C TYR A 107 5.55 3.98 11.48
N ALA A 108 5.81 4.58 10.32
CA ALA A 108 4.80 5.31 9.56
C ALA A 108 3.64 4.39 9.12
N ILE A 109 3.95 3.17 8.63
CA ILE A 109 2.95 2.15 8.27
C ILE A 109 2.11 1.77 9.49
N GLY A 110 2.74 1.45 10.62
CA GLY A 110 2.05 1.03 11.84
C GLY A 110 1.12 2.11 12.38
N MET A 111 1.64 3.33 12.56
CA MET A 111 0.85 4.45 13.09
C MET A 111 -0.24 4.89 12.11
N GLY A 112 0.05 4.89 10.80
CA GLY A 112 -0.93 5.19 9.77
C GLY A 112 -2.08 4.17 9.74
N GLY A 113 -1.76 2.88 9.89
CA GLY A 113 -2.75 1.82 9.95
C GLY A 113 -3.67 1.93 11.17
N LEU A 114 -3.12 2.21 12.36
CA LEU A 114 -3.91 2.46 13.57
C LEU A 114 -4.80 3.69 13.41
N PHE A 115 -4.25 4.78 12.86
CA PHE A 115 -5.00 6.00 12.62
C PHE A 115 -6.20 5.78 11.68
N LEU A 116 -5.98 5.08 10.55
CA LEU A 116 -7.01 4.84 9.54
C LEU A 116 -8.09 3.86 10.01
N SER A 117 -7.70 2.85 10.80
CA SER A 117 -8.63 1.83 11.31
C SER A 117 -9.37 2.26 12.57
N GLY A 118 -8.85 3.23 13.31
CA GLY A 118 -9.34 3.60 14.65
C GLY A 118 -9.02 2.55 15.72
N LEU A 119 -8.21 1.53 15.41
CA LEU A 119 -7.81 0.50 16.36
C LEU A 119 -6.61 0.95 17.19
N SER A 120 -6.50 0.46 18.43
CA SER A 120 -5.35 0.69 19.31
C SER A 120 -4.27 -0.39 19.19
N ASN A 121 -4.61 -1.54 18.58
CA ASN A 121 -3.72 -2.68 18.36
C ASN A 121 -4.13 -3.41 17.09
N ALA A 122 -3.20 -3.60 16.15
CA ALA A 122 -3.45 -4.29 14.89
C ALA A 122 -2.16 -4.84 14.28
N VAL A 123 -2.30 -5.83 13.41
CA VAL A 123 -1.30 -6.20 12.41
C VAL A 123 -1.69 -5.51 11.11
N ILE A 124 -0.80 -4.65 10.62
CA ILE A 124 -0.99 -3.92 9.38
C ILE A 124 -0.23 -4.65 8.27
N VAL A 125 -0.94 -5.01 7.21
CA VAL A 125 -0.37 -5.60 6.00
C VAL A 125 -0.25 -4.50 4.95
N SER A 126 0.98 -4.05 4.72
CA SER A 126 1.28 -3.00 3.74
C SER A 126 1.69 -3.64 2.41
N MET A 127 0.76 -3.65 1.46
CA MET A 127 0.98 -4.17 0.10
C MET A 127 1.41 -3.05 -0.85
N GLY A 128 2.72 -2.84 -0.94
CA GLY A 128 3.36 -1.91 -1.88
C GLY A 128 3.96 -2.66 -3.08
N THR A 129 5.21 -2.35 -3.46
CA THR A 129 5.98 -3.12 -4.47
C THR A 129 6.16 -4.57 -4.00
N GLY A 130 6.59 -4.77 -2.75
CA GLY A 130 6.47 -6.00 -1.98
C GLY A 130 5.43 -5.84 -0.88
N THR A 131 5.43 -6.74 0.11
CA THR A 131 4.51 -6.73 1.24
C THR A 131 5.26 -6.77 2.56
N ALA A 132 4.88 -5.92 3.51
CA ALA A 132 5.40 -5.88 4.86
C ALA A 132 4.28 -6.10 5.89
N PHE A 133 4.60 -6.84 6.96
CA PHE A 133 3.73 -7.09 8.10
C PHE A 133 4.25 -6.29 9.29
N VAL A 134 3.42 -5.42 9.84
CA VAL A 134 3.80 -4.52 10.92
C VAL A 134 2.78 -4.65 12.05
N LYS A 135 3.22 -5.09 13.23
CA LYS A 135 2.39 -5.01 14.44
C LYS A 135 2.53 -3.61 15.04
N ALA A 136 1.40 -2.98 15.31
CA ALA A 136 1.35 -1.70 15.99
C ALA A 136 0.40 -1.78 17.19
N GLU A 137 0.87 -1.28 18.34
CA GLU A 137 0.13 -1.23 19.59
C GLU A 137 0.43 0.09 20.29
N SER A 138 -0.56 0.99 20.33
CA SER A 138 -0.38 2.38 20.76
C SER A 138 0.77 3.07 20.00
N THR A 139 1.91 3.36 20.65
CA THR A 139 3.11 3.94 20.02
C THR A 139 4.21 2.92 19.74
N ASN A 140 4.00 1.65 20.14
CA ASN A 140 4.96 0.58 19.91
C ASN A 140 4.69 -0.06 18.54
N VAL A 141 5.69 -0.01 17.66
CA VAL A 141 5.60 -0.56 16.31
C VAL A 141 6.74 -1.56 16.10
N LYS A 142 6.39 -2.75 15.61
CA LYS A 142 7.33 -3.83 15.33
C LYS A 142 7.12 -4.37 13.92
N HIS A 143 8.17 -4.36 13.11
CA HIS A 143 8.20 -5.09 11.85
C HIS A 143 8.25 -6.60 12.16
N LEU A 144 7.26 -7.35 11.67
CA LEU A 144 7.15 -8.80 11.87
C LEU A 144 7.85 -9.60 10.79
N GLY A 145 7.94 -9.05 9.59
CA GLY A 145 8.50 -9.68 8.42
C GLY A 145 7.86 -9.13 7.15
N GLY A 146 8.17 -9.78 6.03
CA GLY A 146 7.62 -9.38 4.73
C GLY A 146 8.03 -10.34 3.64
N THR A 147 7.54 -10.06 2.44
CA THR A 147 7.86 -10.83 1.24
C THR A 147 8.07 -9.90 0.05
N GLY A 148 8.88 -10.34 -0.92
CA GLY A 148 9.01 -9.66 -2.21
C GLY A 148 7.75 -9.80 -3.09
N VAL A 149 6.77 -10.62 -2.66
CA VAL A 149 5.49 -10.78 -3.37
C VAL A 149 4.55 -9.64 -2.99
N GLY A 150 4.04 -8.92 -3.98
CA GLY A 150 3.16 -7.77 -3.78
C GLY A 150 2.70 -7.17 -5.11
N GLY A 151 2.41 -5.89 -5.11
CA GLY A 151 1.95 -5.16 -6.30
C GLY A 151 2.95 -5.18 -7.45
N GLY A 152 4.26 -5.19 -7.15
CA GLY A 152 5.31 -5.37 -8.17
C GLY A 152 5.21 -6.73 -8.85
N THR A 153 4.97 -7.80 -8.10
CA THR A 153 4.77 -9.15 -8.63
C THR A 153 3.51 -9.22 -9.49
N LEU A 154 2.38 -8.67 -8.99
CA LEU A 154 1.14 -8.60 -9.76
C LEU A 154 1.36 -7.95 -11.12
N LEU A 155 1.91 -6.74 -11.14
CA LEU A 155 2.09 -5.99 -12.39
C LEU A 155 3.18 -6.59 -13.28
N GLY A 156 4.23 -7.17 -12.70
CA GLY A 156 5.29 -7.85 -13.45
C GLY A 156 4.78 -9.08 -14.20
N LEU A 157 4.06 -9.95 -13.49
CA LEU A 157 3.46 -11.16 -14.09
C LEU A 157 2.37 -10.80 -15.10
N SER A 158 1.46 -9.86 -14.76
CA SER A 158 0.39 -9.45 -15.66
C SER A 158 0.93 -8.80 -16.94
N ASN A 159 1.99 -7.99 -16.84
CA ASN A 159 2.63 -7.42 -18.02
C ASN A 159 3.28 -8.51 -18.88
N ARG A 160 4.00 -9.45 -18.27
CA ARG A 160 4.69 -10.50 -19.03
C ARG A 160 3.75 -11.50 -19.67
N MET A 161 2.70 -11.93 -18.96
CA MET A 161 1.81 -13.00 -19.42
C MET A 161 0.61 -12.49 -20.23
N LEU A 162 0.11 -11.28 -19.91
CA LEU A 162 -1.14 -10.74 -20.46
C LEU A 162 -0.96 -9.41 -21.20
N ASN A 163 0.23 -8.80 -21.15
CA ASN A 163 0.50 -7.44 -21.61
C ASN A 163 -0.37 -6.38 -20.93
N ILE A 164 -0.73 -6.61 -19.66
CA ILE A 164 -1.49 -5.67 -18.82
C ILE A 164 -0.55 -4.98 -17.84
N ARG A 165 -0.63 -3.64 -17.79
CA ARG A 165 0.25 -2.78 -16.97
C ARG A 165 -0.49 -2.00 -15.88
N GLN A 166 -1.81 -2.09 -15.84
CA GLN A 166 -2.65 -1.39 -14.86
C GLN A 166 -3.38 -2.41 -13.99
N PHE A 167 -3.36 -2.14 -12.68
CA PHE A 167 -4.01 -3.03 -11.70
C PHE A 167 -5.51 -3.18 -11.95
N ASN A 168 -6.20 -2.06 -12.26
CA ASN A 168 -7.64 -2.08 -12.50
C ASN A 168 -8.00 -2.93 -13.73
N ASP A 169 -7.19 -2.88 -14.78
CA ASP A 169 -7.42 -3.67 -16.00
C ASP A 169 -7.22 -5.18 -15.72
N LEU A 170 -6.22 -5.52 -14.87
CA LEU A 170 -6.02 -6.89 -14.43
C LEU A 170 -7.22 -7.41 -13.63
N VAL A 171 -7.72 -6.62 -12.67
CA VAL A 171 -8.89 -6.97 -11.84
C VAL A 171 -10.13 -7.13 -12.70
N GLU A 172 -10.36 -6.23 -13.67
CA GLU A 172 -11.51 -6.32 -14.55
C GLU A 172 -11.46 -7.58 -15.43
N MET A 173 -10.27 -7.91 -15.98
CA MET A 173 -10.08 -9.14 -16.74
C MET A 173 -10.33 -10.39 -15.89
N ALA A 174 -9.85 -10.39 -14.65
CA ALA A 174 -9.95 -11.55 -13.76
C ALA A 174 -11.39 -11.90 -13.35
N LYS A 175 -12.34 -10.96 -13.44
CA LYS A 175 -13.76 -11.21 -13.09
C LYS A 175 -14.42 -12.33 -13.91
N GLY A 176 -13.94 -12.58 -15.11
CA GLY A 176 -14.45 -13.64 -15.97
C GLY A 176 -13.66 -14.96 -15.88
N GLY A 177 -12.65 -15.03 -15.02
CA GLY A 177 -11.77 -16.19 -14.91
C GLY A 177 -12.29 -17.27 -13.96
N LEU A 178 -11.79 -18.49 -14.16
CA LEU A 178 -12.04 -19.65 -13.31
C LEU A 178 -10.69 -20.21 -12.82
N LEU A 179 -10.49 -20.24 -11.50
CA LEU A 179 -9.25 -20.79 -10.90
C LEU A 179 -9.04 -22.25 -11.22
N SER A 180 -10.12 -23.03 -11.34
CA SER A 180 -10.06 -24.45 -11.68
C SER A 180 -9.44 -24.75 -13.06
N ASN A 181 -9.28 -23.74 -13.92
CA ASN A 181 -8.60 -23.88 -15.22
C ASN A 181 -7.09 -23.59 -15.13
N ILE A 182 -6.64 -23.02 -14.03
CA ILE A 182 -5.25 -22.56 -13.82
C ILE A 182 -4.59 -23.30 -12.66
N ASP A 183 -5.25 -23.32 -11.50
CA ASP A 183 -4.71 -23.88 -10.28
C ASP A 183 -5.10 -25.36 -10.15
N LEU A 184 -4.16 -26.17 -9.68
CA LEU A 184 -4.46 -27.52 -9.22
C LEU A 184 -5.14 -27.40 -7.85
N LEU A 185 -6.36 -27.87 -7.76
CA LEU A 185 -7.16 -27.81 -6.54
C LEU A 185 -7.03 -29.09 -5.71
N VAL A 186 -7.33 -29.02 -4.42
CA VAL A 186 -7.36 -30.21 -3.54
C VAL A 186 -8.33 -31.26 -4.08
N GLY A 187 -9.50 -30.87 -4.61
CA GLY A 187 -10.47 -31.78 -5.22
C GLY A 187 -10.00 -32.46 -6.50
N ASP A 188 -8.95 -31.94 -7.18
CA ASP A 188 -8.37 -32.59 -8.36
C ASP A 188 -7.46 -33.77 -7.98
N ILE A 189 -6.92 -33.79 -6.75
CA ILE A 189 -5.92 -34.77 -6.29
C ILE A 189 -6.42 -35.67 -5.18
N SER A 190 -7.58 -35.42 -4.61
CA SER A 190 -8.18 -36.24 -3.56
C SER A 190 -9.66 -36.46 -3.82
N SER A 191 -10.08 -37.70 -3.84
CA SER A 191 -11.50 -38.10 -3.88
C SER A 191 -12.18 -38.06 -2.50
N ASN A 192 -11.39 -37.98 -1.43
CA ASN A 192 -11.88 -37.96 -0.07
C ASN A 192 -11.88 -36.53 0.48
N LEU A 193 -12.90 -36.21 1.29
CA LEU A 193 -12.92 -34.95 2.03
C LEU A 193 -11.76 -34.93 3.03
N ILE A 194 -10.92 -33.89 2.93
CA ILE A 194 -9.83 -33.66 3.88
C ILE A 194 -10.33 -32.62 4.90
N VAL A 195 -10.31 -32.99 6.18
CA VAL A 195 -10.75 -32.09 7.25
C VAL A 195 -9.91 -30.82 7.25
N GLY A 196 -10.58 -29.66 7.16
CA GLY A 196 -9.93 -28.35 7.15
C GLY A 196 -9.41 -27.89 5.77
N LEU A 197 -9.57 -28.70 4.70
CA LEU A 197 -9.18 -28.33 3.34
C LEU A 197 -10.35 -28.56 2.37
N PRO A 198 -11.16 -27.53 2.08
CA PRO A 198 -12.20 -27.59 1.06
C PRO A 198 -11.65 -28.02 -0.31
N PRO A 199 -12.43 -28.75 -1.13
CA PRO A 199 -11.99 -29.19 -2.46
C PRO A 199 -11.54 -28.07 -3.39
N GLU A 200 -12.08 -26.85 -3.23
CA GLU A 200 -11.74 -25.64 -4.00
C GLU A 200 -10.46 -24.95 -3.51
N THR A 201 -9.82 -25.46 -2.47
CA THR A 201 -8.54 -24.94 -1.99
C THR A 201 -7.45 -25.20 -3.03
N THR A 202 -6.66 -24.18 -3.35
CA THR A 202 -5.50 -24.32 -4.24
C THR A 202 -4.42 -25.19 -3.59
N ALA A 203 -4.11 -26.33 -4.20
CA ALA A 203 -2.99 -27.19 -3.84
C ALA A 203 -1.70 -26.74 -4.53
N SER A 204 -1.81 -26.22 -5.76
CA SER A 204 -0.67 -25.66 -6.49
C SER A 204 -1.12 -24.55 -7.42
N ASN A 205 -0.64 -23.32 -7.16
CA ASN A 205 -0.87 -22.19 -8.06
C ASN A 205 -0.28 -22.50 -9.44
N PHE A 206 -1.04 -22.24 -10.49
CA PHE A 206 -0.68 -22.54 -11.88
C PHE A 206 -0.40 -24.02 -12.18
N GLY A 207 -0.67 -24.93 -11.24
CA GLY A 207 -0.34 -26.35 -11.37
C GLY A 207 -1.18 -27.11 -12.40
N LYS A 208 -2.26 -26.51 -12.89
CA LYS A 208 -3.17 -27.12 -13.88
C LYS A 208 -3.27 -26.32 -15.18
N ILE A 209 -2.40 -25.29 -15.32
CA ILE A 209 -2.45 -24.44 -16.51
C ILE A 209 -2.27 -25.24 -17.80
N SER A 210 -3.13 -25.02 -18.77
CA SER A 210 -3.06 -25.60 -20.11
C SER A 210 -2.96 -24.51 -21.18
N ASP A 211 -2.56 -24.91 -22.40
CA ASP A 211 -2.52 -23.99 -23.54
C ASP A 211 -3.90 -23.41 -23.92
N LEU A 212 -4.98 -24.04 -23.42
CA LEU A 212 -6.36 -23.60 -23.63
C LEU A 212 -6.88 -22.65 -22.56
N ALA A 213 -6.08 -22.37 -21.53
CA ALA A 213 -6.46 -21.44 -20.46
C ALA A 213 -6.70 -20.04 -21.03
N SER A 214 -7.82 -19.44 -20.68
CA SER A 214 -8.17 -18.09 -21.13
C SER A 214 -7.31 -17.02 -20.46
N LYS A 215 -7.23 -15.83 -21.06
CA LYS A 215 -6.55 -14.68 -20.43
C LYS A 215 -7.19 -14.29 -19.10
N GLN A 216 -8.51 -14.49 -18.98
CA GLN A 216 -9.27 -14.23 -17.75
C GLN A 216 -8.85 -15.20 -16.64
N ASP A 217 -8.68 -16.47 -16.96
CA ASP A 217 -8.21 -17.48 -16.01
C ASP A 217 -6.80 -17.15 -15.53
N VAL A 218 -5.89 -16.79 -16.44
CA VAL A 218 -4.52 -16.40 -16.12
C VAL A 218 -4.50 -15.14 -15.24
N ALA A 219 -5.34 -14.14 -15.52
CA ALA A 219 -5.46 -12.94 -14.71
C ALA A 219 -5.89 -13.26 -13.27
N LEU A 220 -6.89 -14.14 -13.12
CA LEU A 220 -7.37 -14.57 -11.81
C LEU A 220 -6.29 -15.41 -11.08
N GLY A 221 -5.59 -16.31 -11.77
CA GLY A 221 -4.49 -17.09 -11.20
C GLY A 221 -3.36 -16.23 -10.66
N ILE A 222 -2.96 -15.17 -11.39
CA ILE A 222 -1.95 -14.20 -10.92
C ILE A 222 -2.40 -13.52 -9.63
N ILE A 223 -3.65 -13.06 -9.58
CA ILE A 223 -4.21 -12.42 -8.39
C ILE A 223 -4.22 -13.41 -7.23
N ASN A 224 -4.73 -14.64 -7.45
CA ASN A 224 -4.80 -15.67 -6.43
C ASN A 224 -3.41 -16.01 -5.87
N LEU A 225 -2.42 -16.26 -6.73
CA LEU A 225 -1.03 -16.54 -6.32
C LEU A 225 -0.50 -15.49 -5.35
N VAL A 226 -0.67 -14.21 -5.68
CA VAL A 226 -0.12 -13.12 -4.87
C VAL A 226 -0.88 -12.98 -3.55
N PHE A 227 -2.21 -12.95 -3.58
CA PHE A 227 -2.99 -12.78 -2.36
C PHE A 227 -2.94 -13.99 -1.45
N GLN A 228 -2.93 -15.19 -1.99
CA GLN A 228 -2.77 -16.41 -1.20
C GLN A 228 -1.39 -16.45 -0.51
N THR A 229 -0.32 -16.12 -1.24
CA THR A 229 1.03 -16.03 -0.65
C THR A 229 1.07 -15.04 0.52
N ILE A 230 0.42 -13.88 0.38
CA ILE A 230 0.37 -12.87 1.44
C ILE A 230 -0.51 -13.34 2.61
N GLY A 231 -1.61 -14.03 2.31
CA GLY A 231 -2.58 -14.46 3.31
C GLY A 231 -2.14 -15.61 4.21
N VAL A 232 -1.14 -16.40 3.80
CA VAL A 232 -0.58 -17.52 4.58
C VAL A 232 0.64 -17.13 5.41
N LEU A 233 1.19 -15.93 5.22
CA LEU A 233 2.32 -15.39 5.97
C LEU A 233 1.85 -14.71 7.26
#